data_47543c8f72e3e11614f6a09e2c1fccfa
#
_entry.id   47543c8f72e3e11614f6a09e2c1fccfa
#
_cell.length_a   1.000
_cell.length_b   1.000
_cell.length_c   1.000
_cell.angle_alpha   90.00
_cell.angle_beta   90.00
_cell.angle_gamma   90.00
#
_symmetry.space_group_name_H-M   'P 1'
#
loop_
_entity.id
_entity.type
_entity.pdbx_description
1 polymer ?
#
loop_
_entity_poly.entity_id
_entity_poly.type
_entity_poly.pdbx_seq_one_letter_code
_entity_poly.pdbx_strand_id
1 'polypeptide(L)'
;MSFLKTLPGILFCALIGGVLTLSGLPMALMFGPIIVVIIAYRFKWELSVPKHTLTFIQLTLGSSVGLMFNQVHLGSADNLIILLLTLVVCLAIQFFVSFFWFHRHIGWTKEESMLGAVPGAMAAILALTDHTKTPPQKIVISHTIRLMVLIIMAGFIVGADKANMPEFAIPEMTIISLLWLLLIIALGLGSGLLLQKIRFPAPFMLTSLGSAILVQSFVSEPITFPMLLNELSMVLIGMNIGAHFVVFPLSSLIKNAFSSVQVVIINVILTVIVAYGAAYLTGVPWATLVLAWAPGSMEAMTFAAITMNVDAAFVMSNHIFRMLIIQSIPSVALYWNEYRQKKNNYHKER
;
A
#
# COMPACT_ATOMS: atom_id res chain seq x y z
N MET A 1 20.25 -17.32 -12.18
CA MET A 1 20.40 -16.68 -13.52
C MET A 1 19.47 -15.48 -13.81
N SER A 2 18.45 -15.21 -12.99
CA SER A 2 17.49 -14.10 -13.23
C SER A 2 17.96 -12.72 -12.76
N PHE A 3 18.75 -12.63 -11.70
CA PHE A 3 19.14 -11.33 -11.10
C PHE A 3 20.05 -10.49 -12.02
N LEU A 4 21.00 -11.12 -12.71
CA LEU A 4 21.88 -10.43 -13.67
C LEU A 4 21.12 -9.85 -14.88
N LYS A 5 19.95 -10.39 -15.23
CA LYS A 5 19.10 -9.86 -16.31
C LYS A 5 18.17 -8.73 -15.82
N THR A 6 17.89 -8.65 -14.54
CA THR A 6 17.00 -7.62 -13.95
C THR A 6 17.74 -6.36 -13.53
N LEU A 7 19.03 -6.47 -13.17
CA LEU A 7 19.84 -5.35 -12.70
C LEU A 7 19.90 -4.17 -13.68
N PRO A 8 20.16 -4.37 -15.00
CA PRO A 8 20.14 -3.25 -15.96
C PRO A 8 18.79 -2.54 -16.02
N GLY A 9 17.70 -3.29 -15.90
CA GLY A 9 16.34 -2.73 -15.87
C GLY A 9 16.10 -1.87 -14.64
N ILE A 10 16.55 -2.32 -13.45
CA ILE A 10 16.47 -1.54 -12.21
C ILE A 10 17.30 -0.26 -12.32
N LEU A 11 18.54 -0.35 -12.81
CA LEU A 11 19.42 0.80 -12.98
C LEU A 11 18.84 1.81 -13.99
N PHE A 12 18.27 1.34 -15.09
CA PHE A 12 17.62 2.20 -16.06
C PHE A 12 16.38 2.89 -15.47
N CYS A 13 15.55 2.17 -14.72
CA CYS A 13 14.41 2.73 -13.99
C CYS A 13 14.85 3.77 -12.95
N ALA A 14 15.93 3.50 -12.21
CA ALA A 14 16.50 4.42 -11.23
C ALA A 14 17.05 5.69 -11.91
N LEU A 15 17.73 5.54 -13.04
CA LEU A 15 18.25 6.65 -13.82
C LEU A 15 17.13 7.59 -14.28
N ILE A 16 16.08 7.04 -14.89
CA ILE A 16 14.94 7.84 -15.37
C ILE A 16 14.19 8.49 -14.19
N GLY A 17 14.00 7.75 -13.09
CA GLY A 17 13.43 8.29 -11.85
C GLY A 17 14.27 9.46 -11.31
N GLY A 18 15.60 9.30 -11.28
CA GLY A 18 16.53 10.34 -10.85
C GLY A 18 16.51 11.58 -11.76
N VAL A 19 16.47 11.39 -13.08
CA VAL A 19 16.33 12.51 -14.05
C VAL A 19 15.00 13.27 -13.82
N LEU A 20 13.90 12.55 -13.59
CA LEU A 20 12.63 13.17 -13.28
C LEU A 20 12.62 13.89 -11.93
N THR A 21 13.42 13.45 -10.96
CA THR A 21 13.60 14.17 -9.68
C THR A 21 14.19 15.58 -9.92
N LEU A 22 15.11 15.73 -10.88
CA LEU A 22 15.66 17.03 -11.25
C LEU A 22 14.63 18.01 -11.80
N SER A 23 13.51 17.51 -12.35
CA SER A 23 12.37 18.35 -12.78
C SER A 23 11.50 18.84 -11.63
N GLY A 24 11.81 18.47 -10.39
CA GLY A 24 11.02 18.80 -9.20
C GLY A 24 9.70 17.99 -9.07
N LEU A 25 9.58 16.91 -9.82
CA LEU A 25 8.40 16.02 -9.71
C LEU A 25 8.47 15.26 -8.37
N PRO A 26 7.47 15.39 -7.49
CA PRO A 26 7.47 14.65 -6.23
C PRO A 26 7.32 13.13 -6.51
N MET A 27 7.98 12.32 -5.69
CA MET A 27 7.99 10.84 -5.82
C MET A 27 8.46 10.36 -7.22
N ALA A 28 9.28 11.13 -7.91
CA ALA A 28 9.78 10.83 -9.26
C ALA A 28 10.50 9.48 -9.37
N LEU A 29 11.23 9.07 -8.31
CA LEU A 29 11.85 7.75 -8.21
C LEU A 29 10.85 6.58 -8.25
N MET A 30 9.56 6.85 -8.04
CA MET A 30 8.51 5.85 -8.20
C MET A 30 7.78 6.02 -9.54
N PHE A 31 7.47 7.25 -9.96
CA PHE A 31 6.77 7.49 -11.24
C PHE A 31 7.61 7.13 -12.46
N GLY A 32 8.91 7.46 -12.46
CA GLY A 32 9.82 7.11 -13.54
C GLY A 32 9.79 5.63 -13.88
N PRO A 33 10.04 4.72 -12.94
CA PRO A 33 9.93 3.29 -13.13
C PRO A 33 8.56 2.81 -13.63
N ILE A 34 7.44 3.37 -13.14
CA ILE A 34 6.10 3.02 -13.65
C ILE A 34 6.04 3.28 -15.17
N ILE A 35 6.44 4.49 -15.59
CA ILE A 35 6.42 4.89 -17.00
C ILE A 35 7.36 4.00 -17.83
N VAL A 36 8.58 3.79 -17.35
CA VAL A 36 9.58 2.96 -18.03
C VAL A 36 9.08 1.55 -18.25
N VAL A 37 8.52 0.89 -17.24
CA VAL A 37 8.01 -0.49 -17.36
C VAL A 37 6.86 -0.56 -18.35
N ILE A 38 5.92 0.39 -18.33
CA ILE A 38 4.80 0.43 -19.28
C ILE A 38 5.30 0.63 -20.71
N ILE A 39 6.26 1.54 -20.93
CA ILE A 39 6.86 1.80 -22.25
C ILE A 39 7.69 0.61 -22.73
N ALA A 40 8.57 0.08 -21.90
CA ALA A 40 9.43 -1.04 -22.23
C ALA A 40 8.62 -2.25 -22.73
N TYR A 41 7.51 -2.55 -22.06
CA TYR A 41 6.63 -3.62 -22.49
C TYR A 41 6.02 -3.39 -23.89
N ARG A 42 5.68 -2.14 -24.20
CA ARG A 42 5.18 -1.76 -25.54
C ARG A 42 6.20 -2.04 -26.64
N PHE A 43 7.48 -1.84 -26.32
CA PHE A 43 8.59 -2.13 -27.23
C PHE A 43 9.09 -3.57 -27.12
N LYS A 44 8.39 -4.46 -26.39
CA LYS A 44 8.76 -5.86 -26.16
C LYS A 44 10.13 -6.02 -25.48
N TRP A 45 10.53 -5.05 -24.67
CA TRP A 45 11.72 -5.17 -23.85
C TRP A 45 11.42 -6.07 -22.64
N GLU A 46 12.25 -7.06 -22.41
CA GLU A 46 12.10 -7.98 -21.26
C GLU A 46 12.58 -7.32 -19.96
N LEU A 47 11.78 -6.39 -19.43
CA LEU A 47 11.97 -5.87 -18.08
C LEU A 47 11.22 -6.77 -17.09
N SER A 48 11.97 -7.58 -16.34
CA SER A 48 11.38 -8.43 -15.31
C SER A 48 11.56 -7.84 -13.92
N VAL A 49 10.50 -7.84 -13.13
CA VAL A 49 10.54 -7.49 -11.71
C VAL A 49 11.07 -8.71 -10.93
N PRO A 50 12.08 -8.55 -10.05
CA PRO A 50 12.60 -9.66 -9.25
C PRO A 50 11.51 -10.31 -8.38
N LYS A 51 11.53 -11.63 -8.22
CA LYS A 51 10.50 -12.37 -7.46
C LYS A 51 10.35 -11.93 -6.00
N HIS A 52 11.42 -11.49 -5.36
CA HIS A 52 11.44 -11.08 -3.95
C HIS A 52 11.34 -9.57 -3.74
N THR A 53 10.96 -8.84 -4.77
CA THR A 53 10.84 -7.37 -4.72
C THR A 53 9.93 -6.91 -3.59
N LEU A 54 8.75 -7.51 -3.44
CA LEU A 54 7.80 -7.13 -2.39
C LEU A 54 8.36 -7.41 -0.99
N THR A 55 9.04 -8.54 -0.80
CA THR A 55 9.71 -8.88 0.47
C THR A 55 10.79 -7.84 0.81
N PHE A 56 11.62 -7.47 -0.16
CA PHE A 56 12.64 -6.44 0.03
C PHE A 56 12.01 -5.10 0.42
N ILE A 57 11.00 -4.64 -0.31
CA ILE A 57 10.29 -3.39 -0.03
C ILE A 57 9.71 -3.40 1.39
N GLN A 58 9.04 -4.48 1.78
CA GLN A 58 8.43 -4.62 3.09
C GLN A 58 9.47 -4.60 4.22
N LEU A 59 10.58 -5.32 4.06
CA LEU A 59 11.67 -5.31 5.04
C LEU A 59 12.29 -3.92 5.18
N THR A 60 12.56 -3.25 4.06
CA THR A 60 13.16 -1.91 4.03
C THR A 60 12.25 -0.88 4.68
N LEU A 61 11.00 -0.78 4.24
CA LEU A 61 10.06 0.20 4.78
C LEU A 61 9.72 -0.07 6.24
N GLY A 62 9.49 -1.34 6.60
CA GLY A 62 9.21 -1.69 7.98
C GLY A 62 10.36 -1.35 8.91
N SER A 63 11.60 -1.64 8.51
CA SER A 63 12.79 -1.28 9.29
C SER A 63 12.97 0.23 9.39
N SER A 64 12.85 0.95 8.28
CA SER A 64 12.98 2.42 8.25
C SER A 64 11.96 3.09 9.17
N VAL A 65 10.69 2.72 9.06
CA VAL A 65 9.61 3.27 9.89
C VAL A 65 9.73 2.86 11.35
N GLY A 66 10.14 1.61 11.61
CA GLY A 66 10.33 1.12 12.97
C GLY A 66 11.42 1.85 13.73
N LEU A 67 12.50 2.25 13.07
CA LEU A 67 13.55 3.07 13.65
C LEU A 67 13.10 4.51 13.95
N MET A 68 12.09 5.01 13.20
CA MET A 68 11.48 6.32 13.46
C MET A 68 10.41 6.28 14.56
N PHE A 69 10.02 5.09 15.04
CA PHE A 69 8.86 4.91 15.95
C PHE A 69 9.00 5.63 17.28
N ASN A 70 10.21 5.80 17.81
CA ASN A 70 10.44 6.53 19.07
C ASN A 70 10.05 8.02 19.01
N GLN A 71 9.77 8.55 17.81
CA GLN A 71 9.29 9.91 17.58
C GLN A 71 7.76 9.99 17.55
N VAL A 72 7.08 8.84 17.62
CA VAL A 72 5.61 8.76 17.53
C VAL A 72 5.01 9.16 18.87
N HIS A 73 4.38 10.29 18.92
CA HIS A 73 3.50 10.67 20.01
C HIS A 73 2.14 9.99 19.78
N LEU A 74 2.01 8.74 20.20
CA LEU A 74 0.71 8.10 20.34
C LEU A 74 -0.07 8.95 21.36
N GLY A 75 -1.06 9.70 20.89
CA GLY A 75 -1.93 10.51 21.74
C GLY A 75 -2.57 9.67 22.86
N SER A 76 -3.40 10.30 23.69
CA SER A 76 -4.11 9.58 24.75
C SER A 76 -4.87 8.35 24.22
N ALA A 77 -5.08 7.35 25.07
CA ALA A 77 -5.82 6.14 24.69
C ALA A 77 -7.21 6.45 24.10
N ASP A 78 -7.85 7.53 24.57
CA ASP A 78 -9.14 8.01 24.05
C ASP A 78 -9.04 8.43 22.58
N ASN A 79 -7.96 9.11 22.19
CA ASN A 79 -7.73 9.50 20.79
C ASN A 79 -7.52 8.28 19.88
N LEU A 80 -6.87 7.22 20.38
CA LEU A 80 -6.70 5.97 19.59
C LEU A 80 -8.05 5.30 19.32
N ILE A 81 -8.95 5.25 20.30
CA ILE A 81 -10.29 4.68 20.12
C ILE A 81 -11.07 5.49 19.08
N ILE A 82 -11.06 6.83 19.18
CA ILE A 82 -11.73 7.71 18.21
C ILE A 82 -11.15 7.48 16.81
N LEU A 83 -9.83 7.41 16.66
CA LEU A 83 -9.16 7.20 15.39
C LEU A 83 -9.50 5.84 14.77
N LEU A 84 -9.55 4.77 15.57
CA LEU A 84 -9.94 3.44 15.10
C LEU A 84 -11.41 3.38 14.69
N LEU A 85 -12.30 3.98 15.47
CA LEU A 85 -13.72 4.05 15.14
C LEU A 85 -13.96 4.86 13.87
N THR A 86 -13.32 6.02 13.72
CA THR A 86 -13.43 6.85 12.51
C THR A 86 -12.82 6.17 11.29
N LEU A 87 -11.72 5.40 11.44
CA LEU A 87 -11.18 4.55 10.38
C LEU A 87 -12.22 3.52 9.91
N VAL A 88 -12.83 2.79 10.84
CA VAL A 88 -13.85 1.77 10.50
C VAL A 88 -15.05 2.41 9.79
N VAL A 89 -15.52 3.56 10.27
CA VAL A 89 -16.60 4.32 9.64
C VAL A 89 -16.19 4.77 8.24
N CYS A 90 -14.98 5.30 8.07
CA CYS A 90 -14.42 5.71 6.79
C CYS A 90 -14.41 4.54 5.79
N LEU A 91 -13.89 3.38 6.21
CA LEU A 91 -13.84 2.17 5.38
C LEU A 91 -15.25 1.68 4.99
N ALA A 92 -16.19 1.72 5.92
CA ALA A 92 -17.58 1.35 5.64
C ALA A 92 -18.21 2.29 4.61
N ILE A 93 -18.05 3.61 4.78
CA ILE A 93 -18.56 4.61 3.83
C ILE A 93 -17.93 4.39 2.44
N GLN A 94 -16.59 4.25 2.36
CA GLN A 94 -15.87 3.98 1.11
C GLN A 94 -16.39 2.71 0.43
N PHE A 95 -16.60 1.64 1.18
CA PHE A 95 -17.11 0.38 0.66
C PHE A 95 -18.53 0.53 0.09
N PHE A 96 -19.46 1.06 0.89
CA PHE A 96 -20.85 1.19 0.46
C PHE A 96 -21.01 2.15 -0.73
N VAL A 97 -20.33 3.29 -0.70
CA VAL A 97 -20.38 4.25 -1.82
C VAL A 97 -19.80 3.65 -3.09
N SER A 98 -18.64 2.96 -3.00
CA SER A 98 -18.05 2.26 -4.14
C SER A 98 -18.96 1.16 -4.67
N PHE A 99 -19.55 0.36 -3.78
CA PHE A 99 -20.49 -0.70 -4.15
C PHE A 99 -21.70 -0.17 -4.91
N PHE A 100 -22.37 0.87 -4.37
CA PHE A 100 -23.54 1.45 -5.01
C PHE A 100 -23.19 2.12 -6.32
N TRP A 101 -22.03 2.79 -6.42
CA TRP A 101 -21.57 3.42 -7.65
C TRP A 101 -21.30 2.39 -8.74
N PHE A 102 -20.55 1.33 -8.46
CA PHE A 102 -20.30 0.26 -9.41
C PHE A 102 -21.60 -0.43 -9.83
N HIS A 103 -22.50 -0.70 -8.89
CA HIS A 103 -23.74 -1.42 -9.20
C HIS A 103 -24.76 -0.58 -9.95
N ARG A 104 -25.03 0.66 -9.51
CA ARG A 104 -26.09 1.50 -10.09
C ARG A 104 -25.67 2.34 -11.28
N HIS A 105 -24.45 2.90 -11.26
CA HIS A 105 -24.02 3.83 -12.31
C HIS A 105 -23.18 3.15 -13.39
N ILE A 106 -22.38 2.15 -13.03
CA ILE A 106 -21.49 1.44 -13.97
C ILE A 106 -22.15 0.16 -14.50
N GLY A 107 -23.19 -0.36 -13.81
CA GLY A 107 -23.93 -1.53 -14.24
C GLY A 107 -23.21 -2.86 -13.98
N TRP A 108 -22.31 -2.90 -12.99
CA TRP A 108 -21.67 -4.15 -12.56
C TRP A 108 -22.65 -5.04 -11.81
N THR A 109 -22.46 -6.34 -11.89
CA THR A 109 -23.21 -7.29 -11.07
C THR A 109 -22.98 -7.02 -9.58
N LYS A 110 -23.84 -7.51 -8.71
CA LYS A 110 -23.67 -7.35 -7.24
C LYS A 110 -22.33 -7.93 -6.77
N GLU A 111 -21.94 -9.09 -7.31
CA GLU A 111 -20.68 -9.75 -6.97
C GLU A 111 -19.47 -8.95 -7.44
N GLU A 112 -19.46 -8.50 -8.71
CA GLU A 112 -18.41 -7.64 -9.25
C GLU A 112 -18.28 -6.34 -8.44
N SER A 113 -19.41 -5.72 -8.10
CA SER A 113 -19.46 -4.47 -7.34
C SER A 113 -18.95 -4.65 -5.91
N MET A 114 -19.29 -5.77 -5.26
CA MET A 114 -18.80 -6.10 -3.92
C MET A 114 -17.28 -6.30 -3.92
N LEU A 115 -16.78 -7.11 -4.86
CA LEU A 115 -15.35 -7.38 -4.97
C LEU A 115 -14.54 -6.14 -5.40
N GLY A 116 -15.09 -5.33 -6.31
CA GLY A 116 -14.47 -4.07 -6.76
C GLY A 116 -14.44 -2.99 -5.68
N ALA A 117 -15.43 -2.97 -4.78
CA ALA A 117 -15.54 -1.99 -3.71
C ALA A 117 -14.57 -2.25 -2.54
N VAL A 118 -14.10 -3.49 -2.35
CA VAL A 118 -13.17 -3.81 -1.25
C VAL A 118 -11.82 -3.14 -1.47
N PRO A 119 -11.35 -2.27 -0.58
CA PRO A 119 -10.09 -1.56 -0.78
C PRO A 119 -8.88 -2.43 -0.36
N GLY A 120 -7.95 -2.70 -1.28
CA GLY A 120 -6.60 -3.17 -0.93
C GLY A 120 -6.37 -4.68 -0.82
N ALA A 121 -7.38 -5.53 -1.00
CA ALA A 121 -7.24 -6.99 -0.81
C ALA A 121 -7.13 -7.77 -2.14
N MET A 122 -6.25 -7.36 -3.05
CA MET A 122 -6.13 -7.98 -4.37
C MET A 122 -6.00 -9.52 -4.30
N ALA A 123 -5.11 -10.02 -3.44
CA ALA A 123 -4.89 -11.46 -3.29
C ALA A 123 -6.13 -12.19 -2.75
N ALA A 124 -6.82 -11.61 -1.77
CA ALA A 124 -8.05 -12.18 -1.22
C ALA A 124 -9.19 -12.13 -2.24
N ILE A 125 -9.27 -11.08 -3.06
CA ILE A 125 -10.26 -10.94 -4.13
C ILE A 125 -10.01 -11.99 -5.22
N LEU A 126 -8.75 -12.17 -5.64
CA LEU A 126 -8.41 -13.20 -6.63
C LEU A 126 -8.75 -14.61 -6.13
N ALA A 127 -8.47 -14.91 -4.86
CA ALA A 127 -8.85 -16.19 -4.27
C ALA A 127 -10.38 -16.41 -4.23
N LEU A 128 -11.17 -15.34 -4.06
CA LEU A 128 -12.64 -15.41 -4.12
C LEU A 128 -13.16 -15.56 -5.55
N THR A 129 -12.51 -14.95 -6.54
CA THR A 129 -12.93 -15.07 -7.95
C THR A 129 -12.73 -16.47 -8.50
N ASP A 130 -11.81 -17.27 -7.96
CA ASP A 130 -11.66 -18.69 -8.29
C ASP A 130 -12.90 -19.53 -7.91
N HIS A 131 -13.68 -19.07 -6.93
CA HIS A 131 -14.93 -19.70 -6.47
C HIS A 131 -16.19 -19.07 -7.07
N THR A 132 -16.06 -17.95 -7.80
CA THR A 132 -17.18 -17.24 -8.43
C THR A 132 -17.04 -17.26 -9.95
N LYS A 133 -18.15 -17.25 -10.70
CA LYS A 133 -18.15 -17.15 -12.18
C LYS A 133 -17.82 -15.74 -12.67
N THR A 134 -17.29 -14.88 -11.83
CA THR A 134 -17.05 -13.46 -12.11
C THR A 134 -15.72 -13.28 -12.83
N PRO A 135 -15.65 -12.59 -13.99
CA PRO A 135 -14.38 -12.34 -14.66
C PRO A 135 -13.47 -11.45 -13.79
N PRO A 136 -12.31 -11.92 -13.35
CA PRO A 136 -11.44 -11.15 -12.45
C PRO A 136 -10.86 -9.90 -13.12
N GLN A 137 -10.85 -9.85 -14.46
CA GLN A 137 -10.19 -8.80 -15.25
C GLN A 137 -10.70 -7.38 -14.92
N LYS A 138 -12.01 -7.15 -14.87
CA LYS A 138 -12.58 -5.82 -14.56
C LYS A 138 -12.18 -5.35 -13.15
N ILE A 139 -12.24 -6.27 -12.19
CA ILE A 139 -11.94 -6.01 -10.79
C ILE A 139 -10.46 -5.66 -10.65
N VAL A 140 -9.57 -6.46 -11.24
CA VAL A 140 -8.12 -6.23 -11.21
C VAL A 140 -7.76 -4.90 -11.86
N ILE A 141 -8.34 -4.59 -13.03
CA ILE A 141 -8.13 -3.30 -13.71
C ILE A 141 -8.56 -2.14 -12.80
N SER A 142 -9.73 -2.22 -12.18
CA SER A 142 -10.22 -1.16 -11.29
C SER A 142 -9.28 -0.94 -10.10
N HIS A 143 -8.80 -2.02 -9.48
CA HIS A 143 -7.83 -1.92 -8.39
C HIS A 143 -6.49 -1.33 -8.85
N THR A 144 -6.01 -1.71 -10.03
CA THR A 144 -4.75 -1.21 -10.59
C THR A 144 -4.84 0.29 -10.89
N ILE A 145 -5.94 0.74 -11.52
CA ILE A 145 -6.19 2.17 -11.80
C ILE A 145 -6.29 2.95 -10.49
N ARG A 146 -6.97 2.40 -9.48
CA ARG A 146 -7.05 3.02 -8.15
C ARG A 146 -5.67 3.26 -7.56
N LEU A 147 -4.79 2.26 -7.59
CA LEU A 147 -3.42 2.41 -7.09
C LEU A 147 -2.70 3.55 -7.79
N MET A 148 -2.79 3.64 -9.12
CA MET A 148 -2.13 4.70 -9.89
C MET A 148 -2.66 6.09 -9.52
N VAL A 149 -3.98 6.27 -9.48
CA VAL A 149 -4.59 7.57 -9.16
C VAL A 149 -4.20 8.01 -7.74
N LEU A 150 -4.19 7.10 -6.78
CA LEU A 150 -3.84 7.41 -5.40
C LEU A 150 -2.36 7.75 -5.24
N ILE A 151 -1.47 7.12 -6.01
CA ILE A 151 -0.05 7.46 -6.02
C ILE A 151 0.16 8.86 -6.62
N ILE A 152 -0.52 9.16 -7.74
CA ILE A 152 -0.49 10.49 -8.35
C ILE A 152 -0.98 11.53 -7.34
N MET A 153 -2.08 11.25 -6.66
CA MET A 153 -2.61 12.13 -5.62
C MET A 153 -1.64 12.32 -4.46
N ALA A 154 -1.03 11.23 -3.94
CA ALA A 154 -0.01 11.31 -2.90
C ALA A 154 1.17 12.18 -3.36
N GLY A 155 1.61 12.05 -4.62
CA GLY A 155 2.64 12.88 -5.20
C GLY A 155 2.25 14.37 -5.22
N PHE A 156 0.99 14.71 -5.54
CA PHE A 156 0.52 16.10 -5.47
C PHE A 156 0.48 16.64 -4.05
N ILE A 157 0.04 15.84 -3.07
CA ILE A 157 0.04 16.23 -1.66
C ILE A 157 1.47 16.49 -1.20
N VAL A 158 2.41 15.58 -1.50
CA VAL A 158 3.84 15.75 -1.20
C VAL A 158 4.41 17.00 -1.88
N GLY A 159 4.04 17.26 -3.14
CA GLY A 159 4.53 18.41 -3.90
C GLY A 159 4.02 19.76 -3.38
N ALA A 160 2.84 19.78 -2.75
CA ALA A 160 2.27 21.00 -2.19
C ALA A 160 2.99 21.48 -0.92
N ASP A 161 3.65 20.57 -0.19
CA ASP A 161 4.34 20.87 1.07
C ASP A 161 5.87 20.93 0.94
N LYS A 162 6.34 21.49 -0.17
CA LYS A 162 7.79 21.62 -0.47
C LYS A 162 8.60 22.37 0.60
N ALA A 163 7.95 23.18 1.43
CA ALA A 163 8.61 23.98 2.48
C ALA A 163 9.17 23.12 3.63
N ASN A 164 8.70 21.90 3.79
CA ASN A 164 9.06 20.98 4.87
C ASN A 164 9.87 19.76 4.39
N MET A 165 10.37 19.77 3.16
CA MET A 165 11.24 18.68 2.71
C MET A 165 12.53 18.70 3.53
N PRO A 166 12.88 17.57 4.20
CA PRO A 166 14.11 17.52 4.96
C PRO A 166 15.31 17.74 4.01
N GLU A 167 16.21 18.61 4.42
CA GLU A 167 17.52 18.75 3.79
C GLU A 167 18.20 17.38 3.82
N PHE A 168 18.64 16.90 2.66
CA PHE A 168 19.28 15.59 2.52
C PHE A 168 20.68 15.60 3.15
N ALA A 169 20.74 15.60 4.48
CA ALA A 169 21.95 15.22 5.18
C ALA A 169 22.10 13.70 5.01
N ILE A 170 23.13 13.27 4.30
CA ILE A 170 23.51 11.86 4.23
C ILE A 170 24.06 11.53 5.62
N PRO A 171 23.32 10.80 6.48
CA PRO A 171 23.83 10.46 7.80
C PRO A 171 25.04 9.54 7.63
N GLU A 172 26.15 9.86 8.29
CA GLU A 172 27.33 9.01 8.31
C GLU A 172 26.96 7.65 8.89
N MET A 173 27.06 6.64 8.05
CA MET A 173 26.71 5.27 8.42
C MET A 173 27.89 4.64 9.13
N THR A 174 27.76 4.43 10.44
CA THR A 174 28.77 3.71 11.22
C THR A 174 28.69 2.20 10.97
N ILE A 175 29.81 1.50 11.08
CA ILE A 175 29.85 0.02 10.98
C ILE A 175 28.89 -0.61 12.02
N ILE A 176 28.79 -0.01 13.20
CA ILE A 176 27.89 -0.46 14.28
C ILE A 176 26.42 -0.35 13.83
N SER A 177 26.01 0.78 13.23
CA SER A 177 24.65 0.93 12.70
C SER A 177 24.33 -0.09 11.59
N LEU A 178 25.32 -0.43 10.76
CA LEU A 178 25.15 -1.47 9.74
C LEU A 178 24.92 -2.86 10.37
N LEU A 179 25.66 -3.21 11.42
CA LEU A 179 25.47 -4.49 12.13
C LEU A 179 24.10 -4.58 12.76
N TRP A 180 23.62 -3.50 13.42
CA TRP A 180 22.27 -3.45 13.96
C TRP A 180 21.20 -3.56 12.89
N LEU A 181 21.40 -2.91 11.76
CA LEU A 181 20.47 -3.00 10.62
C LEU A 181 20.40 -4.41 10.05
N LEU A 182 21.54 -5.10 9.91
CA LEU A 182 21.58 -6.50 9.49
C LEU A 182 20.84 -7.42 10.48
N LEU A 183 20.99 -7.17 11.77
CA LEU A 183 20.23 -7.89 12.81
C LEU A 183 18.72 -7.64 12.68
N ILE A 184 18.28 -6.39 12.50
CA ILE A 184 16.88 -6.03 12.31
C ILE A 184 16.31 -6.76 11.09
N ILE A 185 17.01 -6.74 9.96
CA ILE A 185 16.58 -7.41 8.73
C ILE A 185 16.53 -8.93 8.92
N ALA A 186 17.52 -9.52 9.59
CA ALA A 186 17.54 -10.97 9.86
C ALA A 186 16.38 -11.40 10.77
N LEU A 187 16.09 -10.65 11.84
CA LEU A 187 14.95 -10.89 12.72
C LEU A 187 13.62 -10.69 11.98
N GLY A 188 13.50 -9.61 11.21
CA GLY A 188 12.32 -9.30 10.41
C GLY A 188 12.05 -10.37 9.34
N LEU A 189 13.09 -10.85 8.66
CA LEU A 189 12.98 -11.92 7.68
C LEU A 189 12.59 -13.26 8.33
N GLY A 190 13.28 -13.65 9.40
CA GLY A 190 13.02 -14.91 10.10
C GLY A 190 11.61 -15.01 10.67
N SER A 191 11.16 -13.98 11.39
CA SER A 191 9.81 -13.91 11.94
C SER A 191 8.76 -13.68 10.85
N GLY A 192 9.10 -12.95 9.78
CA GLY A 192 8.24 -12.75 8.62
C GLY A 192 7.92 -14.04 7.89
N LEU A 193 8.88 -14.95 7.76
CA LEU A 193 8.65 -16.27 7.17
C LEU A 193 7.66 -17.12 8.00
N LEU A 194 7.65 -16.95 9.34
CA LEU A 194 6.66 -17.61 10.19
C LEU A 194 5.27 -17.03 9.99
N LEU A 195 5.14 -15.70 9.96
CA LEU A 195 3.85 -15.04 9.69
C LEU A 195 3.33 -15.32 8.28
N GLN A 196 4.22 -15.47 7.30
CA GLN A 196 3.85 -15.82 5.94
C GLN A 196 3.17 -17.21 5.86
N LYS A 197 3.59 -18.19 6.69
CA LYS A 197 2.96 -19.51 6.73
C LYS A 197 1.49 -19.46 7.16
N ILE A 198 1.11 -18.53 8.02
CA ILE A 198 -0.28 -18.31 8.45
C ILE A 198 -1.02 -17.32 7.56
N ARG A 199 -0.44 -16.96 6.41
CA ARG A 199 -1.00 -16.02 5.43
C ARG A 199 -1.33 -14.65 6.01
N PHE A 200 -0.52 -14.19 6.97
CA PHE A 200 -0.68 -12.85 7.54
C PHE A 200 -0.41 -11.77 6.48
N PRO A 201 -1.20 -10.66 6.44
CA PRO A 201 -0.99 -9.58 5.47
C PRO A 201 0.32 -8.85 5.74
N ALA A 202 1.09 -8.57 4.68
CA ALA A 202 2.37 -7.85 4.72
C ALA A 202 3.31 -8.35 5.86
N PRO A 203 3.60 -9.66 5.92
CA PRO A 203 4.27 -10.27 7.08
C PRO A 203 5.64 -9.65 7.34
N PHE A 204 6.42 -9.41 6.29
CA PHE A 204 7.77 -8.86 6.43
C PHE A 204 7.80 -7.40 6.86
N MET A 205 6.76 -6.63 6.54
CA MET A 205 6.67 -5.23 6.94
C MET A 205 6.37 -5.10 8.44
N LEU A 206 5.41 -5.90 8.94
CA LEU A 206 5.08 -5.89 10.36
C LEU A 206 6.24 -6.41 11.20
N THR A 207 6.88 -7.52 10.76
CA THR A 207 7.97 -8.11 11.53
C THR A 207 9.23 -7.27 11.52
N SER A 208 9.57 -6.61 10.41
CA SER A 208 10.71 -5.70 10.36
C SER A 208 10.47 -4.41 11.15
N LEU A 209 9.24 -3.88 11.14
CA LEU A 209 8.84 -2.79 12.03
C LEU A 209 9.04 -3.18 13.50
N GLY A 210 8.47 -4.30 13.93
CA GLY A 210 8.60 -4.78 15.30
C GLY A 210 10.05 -5.08 15.69
N SER A 211 10.83 -5.67 14.79
CA SER A 211 12.25 -5.93 15.02
C SER A 211 13.06 -4.64 15.17
N ALA A 212 12.75 -3.62 14.37
CA ALA A 212 13.43 -2.33 14.45
C ALA A 212 13.12 -1.60 15.76
N ILE A 213 11.84 -1.56 16.17
CA ILE A 213 11.44 -1.00 17.46
C ILE A 213 12.15 -1.74 18.61
N LEU A 214 12.12 -3.08 18.56
CA LEU A 214 12.74 -3.91 19.61
C LEU A 214 14.25 -3.66 19.70
N VAL A 215 14.97 -3.71 18.58
CA VAL A 215 16.42 -3.50 18.57
C VAL A 215 16.77 -2.08 19.02
N GLN A 216 16.06 -1.07 18.52
CA GLN A 216 16.30 0.33 18.90
C GLN A 216 16.08 0.56 20.41
N SER A 217 15.17 -0.20 21.07
CA SER A 217 14.94 -0.07 22.50
C SER A 217 16.13 -0.53 23.36
N PHE A 218 17.03 -1.34 22.82
CA PHE A 218 18.25 -1.80 23.49
C PHE A 218 19.50 -0.97 23.14
N VAL A 219 19.38 -0.05 22.16
CA VAL A 219 20.50 0.76 21.67
C VAL A 219 20.24 2.21 22.06
N SER A 220 21.18 2.83 22.79
CA SER A 220 21.05 4.21 23.28
C SER A 220 21.17 5.24 22.16
N GLU A 221 21.97 4.95 21.14
CA GLU A 221 22.14 5.85 19.99
C GLU A 221 21.13 5.51 18.88
N PRO A 222 20.58 6.50 18.16
CA PRO A 222 19.67 6.23 17.06
C PRO A 222 20.41 5.49 15.93
N ILE A 223 19.85 4.34 15.54
CA ILE A 223 20.36 3.55 14.41
C ILE A 223 20.00 4.29 13.12
N THR A 224 20.99 4.64 12.32
CA THR A 224 20.77 5.34 11.04
C THR A 224 20.33 4.35 9.97
N PHE A 225 19.27 4.70 9.22
CA PHE A 225 18.80 3.90 8.09
C PHE A 225 19.33 4.47 6.77
N PRO A 226 19.94 3.63 5.90
CA PRO A 226 20.50 4.09 4.64
C PRO A 226 19.40 4.61 3.70
N MET A 227 19.48 5.87 3.32
CA MET A 227 18.52 6.49 2.40
C MET A 227 18.45 5.77 1.05
N LEU A 228 19.59 5.28 0.55
CA LEU A 228 19.68 4.51 -0.70
C LEU A 228 18.74 3.29 -0.72
N LEU A 229 18.51 2.63 0.44
CA LEU A 229 17.58 1.50 0.51
C LEU A 229 16.12 1.96 0.36
N ASN A 230 15.77 3.13 0.91
CA ASN A 230 14.45 3.72 0.70
C ASN A 230 14.25 4.11 -0.76
N GLU A 231 15.23 4.76 -1.38
CA GLU A 231 15.19 5.15 -2.80
C GLU A 231 15.09 3.93 -3.72
N LEU A 232 15.85 2.88 -3.46
CA LEU A 232 15.75 1.62 -4.19
C LEU A 232 14.37 0.99 -4.03
N SER A 233 13.80 1.05 -2.83
CA SER A 233 12.44 0.57 -2.58
C SER A 233 11.41 1.36 -3.39
N MET A 234 11.56 2.70 -3.53
CA MET A 234 10.70 3.50 -4.42
C MET A 234 10.76 3.03 -5.87
N VAL A 235 11.96 2.84 -6.40
CA VAL A 235 12.16 2.35 -7.76
C VAL A 235 11.48 0.99 -7.93
N LEU A 236 11.67 0.08 -6.99
CA LEU A 236 11.09 -1.26 -7.03
C LEU A 236 9.55 -1.25 -6.87
N ILE A 237 9.00 -0.37 -6.02
CA ILE A 237 7.55 -0.16 -5.92
C ILE A 237 7.01 0.31 -7.26
N GLY A 238 7.64 1.31 -7.88
CA GLY A 238 7.24 1.81 -9.19
C GLY A 238 7.28 0.73 -10.27
N MET A 239 8.35 -0.08 -10.33
CA MET A 239 8.45 -1.21 -11.24
C MET A 239 7.34 -2.24 -11.01
N ASN A 240 7.06 -2.58 -9.75
CA ASN A 240 6.02 -3.54 -9.39
C ASN A 240 4.63 -3.03 -9.80
N ILE A 241 4.33 -1.76 -9.57
CA ILE A 241 3.07 -1.14 -9.99
C ILE A 241 2.97 -1.09 -11.52
N GLY A 242 4.04 -0.65 -12.20
CA GLY A 242 4.09 -0.64 -13.67
C GLY A 242 3.82 -2.02 -14.27
N ALA A 243 4.34 -3.09 -13.66
CA ALA A 243 4.12 -4.46 -14.10
C ALA A 243 2.64 -4.90 -14.03
N HIS A 244 1.85 -4.38 -13.10
CA HIS A 244 0.41 -4.67 -13.06
C HIS A 244 -0.35 -4.08 -14.25
N PHE A 245 0.10 -2.95 -14.81
CA PHE A 245 -0.53 -2.35 -16.00
C PHE A 245 -0.24 -3.11 -17.29
N VAL A 246 0.90 -3.75 -17.33
CA VAL A 246 1.39 -4.47 -18.50
C VAL A 246 0.57 -5.73 -18.81
N VAL A 247 -0.04 -6.32 -17.81
CA VAL A 247 -0.85 -7.56 -17.94
C VAL A 247 -2.11 -7.36 -18.80
N PHE A 248 -2.62 -6.11 -18.90
CA PHE A 248 -3.88 -5.83 -19.57
C PHE A 248 -3.70 -5.08 -20.89
N PRO A 249 -4.51 -5.39 -21.94
CA PRO A 249 -4.50 -4.63 -23.18
C PRO A 249 -4.99 -3.18 -22.93
N LEU A 250 -4.37 -2.22 -23.61
CA LEU A 250 -4.65 -0.79 -23.42
C LEU A 250 -6.12 -0.44 -23.62
N SER A 251 -6.79 -1.09 -24.57
CA SER A 251 -8.21 -0.92 -24.83
C SER A 251 -9.08 -1.24 -23.60
N SER A 252 -8.75 -2.32 -22.88
CA SER A 252 -9.44 -2.70 -21.65
C SER A 252 -9.16 -1.73 -20.51
N LEU A 253 -7.91 -1.23 -20.40
CA LEU A 253 -7.54 -0.22 -19.42
C LEU A 253 -8.32 1.07 -19.65
N ILE A 254 -8.33 1.60 -20.88
CA ILE A 254 -9.04 2.85 -21.23
C ILE A 254 -10.56 2.70 -21.00
N LYS A 255 -11.15 1.58 -21.42
CA LYS A 255 -12.60 1.33 -21.26
C LYS A 255 -13.03 1.32 -19.79
N ASN A 256 -12.21 0.79 -18.88
CA ASN A 256 -12.53 0.71 -17.46
C ASN A 256 -11.94 1.88 -16.65
N ALA A 257 -11.04 2.68 -17.24
CA ALA A 257 -10.35 3.76 -16.55
C ALA A 257 -11.31 4.81 -16.02
N PHE A 258 -12.22 5.28 -16.86
CA PHE A 258 -13.15 6.35 -16.50
C PHE A 258 -13.99 5.98 -15.28
N SER A 259 -14.57 4.79 -15.28
CA SER A 259 -15.37 4.29 -14.17
C SER A 259 -14.57 4.13 -12.88
N SER A 260 -13.35 3.61 -13.02
CA SER A 260 -12.46 3.40 -11.86
C SER A 260 -11.97 4.71 -11.27
N VAL A 261 -11.61 5.69 -12.12
CA VAL A 261 -11.18 7.02 -11.69
C VAL A 261 -12.30 7.74 -10.94
N GLN A 262 -13.55 7.68 -11.41
CA GLN A 262 -14.69 8.27 -10.70
C GLN A 262 -14.82 7.74 -9.28
N VAL A 263 -14.79 6.41 -9.09
CA VAL A 263 -14.88 5.78 -7.77
C VAL A 263 -13.71 6.18 -6.88
N VAL A 264 -12.51 6.28 -7.43
CA VAL A 264 -11.34 6.71 -6.67
C VAL A 264 -11.47 8.16 -6.22
N ILE A 265 -11.88 9.06 -7.10
CA ILE A 265 -12.08 10.48 -6.75
C ILE A 265 -13.13 10.62 -5.65
N ILE A 266 -14.25 9.91 -5.75
CA ILE A 266 -15.29 9.91 -4.72
C ILE A 266 -14.72 9.42 -3.39
N ASN A 267 -13.99 8.31 -3.39
CA ASN A 267 -13.38 7.77 -2.17
C ASN A 267 -12.34 8.71 -1.56
N VAL A 268 -11.56 9.40 -2.38
CA VAL A 268 -10.60 10.41 -1.91
C VAL A 268 -11.32 11.58 -1.25
N ILE A 269 -12.36 12.11 -1.88
CA ILE A 269 -13.16 13.20 -1.31
C ILE A 269 -13.76 12.77 0.04
N LEU A 270 -14.34 11.58 0.11
CA LEU A 270 -14.88 11.02 1.35
C LEU A 270 -13.79 10.87 2.42
N THR A 271 -12.61 10.36 2.03
CA THR A 271 -11.47 10.24 2.95
C THR A 271 -11.05 11.59 3.51
N VAL A 272 -10.95 12.62 2.64
CA VAL A 272 -10.58 13.98 3.07
C VAL A 272 -11.62 14.55 4.04
N ILE A 273 -12.92 14.38 3.76
CA ILE A 273 -13.99 14.88 4.64
C ILE A 273 -13.92 14.20 6.01
N VAL A 274 -13.81 12.87 6.06
CA VAL A 274 -13.74 12.13 7.32
C VAL A 274 -12.44 12.43 8.07
N ALA A 275 -11.31 12.51 7.36
CA ALA A 275 -10.01 12.84 7.91
C ALA A 275 -9.99 14.26 8.54
N TYR A 276 -10.63 15.22 7.88
CA TYR A 276 -10.73 16.58 8.40
C TYR A 276 -11.56 16.65 9.70
N GLY A 277 -12.69 15.91 9.72
CA GLY A 277 -13.51 15.78 10.93
C GLY A 277 -12.74 15.10 12.08
N ALA A 278 -12.02 14.02 11.80
CA ALA A 278 -11.21 13.33 12.80
C ALA A 278 -10.00 14.18 13.28
N ALA A 279 -9.37 14.95 12.38
CA ALA A 279 -8.30 15.88 12.72
C ALA A 279 -8.78 16.93 13.72
N TYR A 280 -9.98 17.46 13.50
CA TYR A 280 -10.61 18.42 14.43
C TYR A 280 -10.84 17.84 15.82
N LEU A 281 -11.23 16.55 15.90
CA LEU A 281 -11.53 15.88 17.17
C LEU A 281 -10.27 15.43 17.92
N THR A 282 -9.21 15.03 17.19
CA THR A 282 -8.05 14.34 17.77
C THR A 282 -6.77 15.15 17.78
N GLY A 283 -6.73 16.27 17.02
CA GLY A 283 -5.53 17.07 16.83
C GLY A 283 -4.47 16.46 15.91
N VAL A 284 -4.70 15.26 15.36
CA VAL A 284 -3.78 14.64 14.38
C VAL A 284 -3.85 15.40 13.05
N PRO A 285 -2.72 15.73 12.40
CA PRO A 285 -2.73 16.44 11.12
C PRO A 285 -3.58 15.74 10.07
N TRP A 286 -4.45 16.48 9.39
CA TRP A 286 -5.38 15.94 8.41
C TRP A 286 -4.67 15.21 7.24
N ALA A 287 -3.50 15.69 6.82
CA ALA A 287 -2.71 15.07 5.76
C ALA A 287 -2.23 13.67 6.15
N THR A 288 -1.80 13.49 7.42
CA THR A 288 -1.44 12.19 7.99
C THR A 288 -2.63 11.23 7.94
N LEU A 289 -3.83 11.69 8.35
CA LEU A 289 -5.05 10.89 8.33
C LEU A 289 -5.49 10.54 6.90
N VAL A 290 -5.37 11.47 5.96
CA VAL A 290 -5.66 11.19 4.54
C VAL A 290 -4.74 10.10 3.99
N LEU A 291 -3.44 10.18 4.24
CA LEU A 291 -2.50 9.14 3.83
C LEU A 291 -2.79 7.80 4.52
N ALA A 292 -3.14 7.82 5.81
CA ALA A 292 -3.45 6.63 6.59
C ALA A 292 -4.73 5.91 6.13
N TRP A 293 -5.75 6.66 5.68
CA TRP A 293 -7.08 6.13 5.36
C TRP A 293 -7.39 6.07 3.87
N ALA A 294 -6.53 6.64 3.02
CA ALA A 294 -6.67 6.51 1.57
C ALA A 294 -6.64 5.04 1.14
N PRO A 295 -7.52 4.60 0.22
CA PRO A 295 -7.62 3.20 -0.21
C PRO A 295 -6.48 2.78 -1.17
N GLY A 296 -5.24 3.20 -0.86
CA GLY A 296 -4.04 3.01 -1.66
C GLY A 296 -3.19 1.80 -1.27
N SER A 297 -2.02 1.68 -1.94
CA SER A 297 -0.97 0.76 -1.54
C SER A 297 -0.36 1.21 -0.22
N MET A 298 -0.21 0.29 0.72
CA MET A 298 0.42 0.56 2.01
C MET A 298 1.85 1.07 1.81
N GLU A 299 2.61 0.42 0.94
CA GLU A 299 3.99 0.75 0.65
C GLU A 299 4.13 2.17 0.09
N ALA A 300 3.28 2.53 -0.89
CA ALA A 300 3.32 3.85 -1.51
C ALA A 300 2.88 4.96 -0.55
N MET A 301 1.84 4.72 0.27
CA MET A 301 1.34 5.71 1.24
C MET A 301 2.32 5.91 2.41
N THR A 302 2.92 4.83 2.90
CA THR A 302 3.98 4.90 3.91
C THR A 302 5.18 5.68 3.38
N PHE A 303 5.55 5.43 2.13
CA PHE A 303 6.65 6.17 1.49
C PHE A 303 6.33 7.66 1.33
N ALA A 304 5.11 7.99 0.91
CA ALA A 304 4.65 9.38 0.86
C ALA A 304 4.73 10.05 2.24
N ALA A 305 4.34 9.32 3.30
CA ALA A 305 4.45 9.81 4.67
C ALA A 305 5.89 10.11 5.09
N ILE A 306 6.84 9.22 4.77
CA ILE A 306 8.28 9.46 5.00
C ILE A 306 8.73 10.73 4.24
N THR A 307 8.36 10.86 2.98
CA THR A 307 8.76 11.99 2.12
C THR A 307 8.19 13.32 2.61
N MET A 308 6.98 13.32 3.18
CA MET A 308 6.33 14.50 3.76
C MET A 308 6.80 14.80 5.19
N ASN A 309 7.68 13.97 5.75
CA ASN A 309 8.08 14.05 7.16
C ASN A 309 6.89 14.07 8.14
N VAL A 310 5.82 13.32 7.80
CA VAL A 310 4.69 13.06 8.70
C VAL A 310 4.86 11.71 9.38
N ASP A 311 4.02 11.41 10.38
CA ASP A 311 4.10 10.17 11.14
C ASP A 311 3.85 8.92 10.26
N ALA A 312 4.94 8.43 9.64
CA ALA A 312 4.92 7.25 8.77
C ALA A 312 4.55 5.97 9.53
N ALA A 313 4.90 5.88 10.82
CA ALA A 313 4.55 4.73 11.64
C ALA A 313 3.05 4.68 11.92
N PHE A 314 2.42 5.82 12.19
CA PHE A 314 0.97 5.94 12.29
C PHE A 314 0.29 5.54 10.98
N VAL A 315 0.73 6.08 9.84
CA VAL A 315 0.19 5.76 8.52
C VAL A 315 0.29 4.26 8.24
N MET A 316 1.47 3.68 8.42
CA MET A 316 1.70 2.25 8.19
C MET A 316 0.85 1.36 9.11
N SER A 317 0.77 1.69 10.40
CA SER A 317 -0.03 0.93 11.37
C SER A 317 -1.51 0.92 11.00
N ASN A 318 -2.07 2.06 10.56
CA ASN A 318 -3.45 2.15 10.07
C ASN A 318 -3.68 1.29 8.82
N HIS A 319 -2.74 1.27 7.89
CA HIS A 319 -2.82 0.40 6.70
C HIS A 319 -2.77 -1.08 7.06
N ILE A 320 -1.92 -1.50 8.01
CA ILE A 320 -1.88 -2.88 8.50
C ILE A 320 -3.21 -3.24 9.16
N PHE A 321 -3.73 -2.37 10.04
CA PHE A 321 -5.01 -2.59 10.71
C PHE A 321 -6.17 -2.69 9.70
N ARG A 322 -6.20 -1.80 8.70
CA ARG A 322 -7.15 -1.87 7.59
C ARG A 322 -7.07 -3.21 6.85
N MET A 323 -5.87 -3.68 6.54
CA MET A 323 -5.69 -4.96 5.85
C MET A 323 -6.20 -6.15 6.68
N LEU A 324 -6.01 -6.14 8.00
CA LEU A 324 -6.55 -7.15 8.90
C LEU A 324 -8.09 -7.17 8.86
N ILE A 325 -8.74 -6.00 8.95
CA ILE A 325 -10.19 -5.89 8.84
C ILE A 325 -10.68 -6.43 7.50
N ILE A 326 -10.06 -5.98 6.41
CA ILE A 326 -10.48 -6.31 5.05
C ILE A 326 -10.30 -7.80 4.73
N GLN A 327 -9.19 -8.41 5.17
CA GLN A 327 -8.96 -9.84 4.96
C GLN A 327 -9.92 -10.74 5.76
N SER A 328 -10.49 -10.23 6.83
CA SER A 328 -11.51 -10.95 7.60
C SER A 328 -12.85 -11.04 6.85
N ILE A 329 -13.17 -10.06 5.98
CA ILE A 329 -14.46 -9.98 5.27
C ILE A 329 -14.72 -11.19 4.37
N PRO A 330 -13.78 -11.65 3.51
CA PRO A 330 -14.00 -12.83 2.66
C PRO A 330 -14.22 -14.10 3.45
N SER A 331 -13.49 -14.32 4.52
CA SER A 331 -13.61 -15.49 5.38
C SER A 331 -14.98 -15.55 6.06
N VAL A 332 -15.45 -14.40 6.54
CA VAL A 332 -16.79 -14.28 7.14
C VAL A 332 -17.88 -14.49 6.09
N ALA A 333 -17.73 -13.94 4.88
CA ALA A 333 -18.70 -14.10 3.79
C ALA A 333 -18.81 -15.55 3.32
N LEU A 334 -17.70 -16.28 3.21
CA LEU A 334 -17.70 -17.72 2.89
C LEU A 334 -18.39 -18.53 3.98
N TYR A 335 -18.06 -18.29 5.25
CA TYR A 335 -18.69 -18.95 6.39
C TYR A 335 -20.22 -18.73 6.42
N TRP A 336 -20.68 -17.50 6.15
CA TRP A 336 -22.11 -17.18 6.08
C TRP A 336 -22.82 -17.87 4.91
N ASN A 337 -22.17 -17.98 3.75
CA ASN A 337 -22.74 -18.68 2.60
C ASN A 337 -22.87 -20.19 2.86
N GLU A 338 -21.86 -20.82 3.45
CA GLU A 338 -21.93 -22.22 3.84
C GLU A 338 -23.00 -22.46 4.90
N TYR A 339 -23.10 -21.57 5.90
CA TYR A 339 -24.15 -21.66 6.92
C TYR A 339 -25.55 -21.52 6.32
N ARG A 340 -25.76 -20.58 5.40
CA ARG A 340 -27.05 -20.42 4.70
C ARG A 340 -27.37 -21.63 3.83
N GLN A 341 -26.43 -22.21 3.12
CA GLN A 341 -26.65 -23.41 2.32
C GLN A 341 -27.03 -24.62 3.19
N LYS A 342 -26.35 -24.83 4.31
CA LYS A 342 -26.71 -25.86 5.28
C LYS A 342 -28.11 -25.66 5.83
N LYS A 343 -28.50 -24.43 6.19
CA LYS A 343 -29.84 -24.11 6.70
C LYS A 343 -30.91 -24.33 5.65
N ASN A 344 -30.69 -23.98 4.40
CA ASN A 344 -31.65 -24.19 3.30
C ASN A 344 -31.83 -25.67 2.94
N ASN A 345 -30.79 -26.49 3.04
CA ASN A 345 -30.87 -27.93 2.83
C ASN A 345 -31.65 -28.60 3.97
N TYR A 346 -31.47 -28.16 5.21
CA TYR A 346 -32.26 -28.66 6.36
C TYR A 346 -33.78 -28.38 6.25
N HIS A 347 -34.15 -27.25 5.58
CA HIS A 347 -35.58 -26.93 5.35
C HIS A 347 -36.16 -27.61 4.11
N LYS A 348 -35.34 -28.20 3.22
CA LYS A 348 -35.80 -28.98 2.06
C LYS A 348 -36.00 -30.47 2.39
N GLU A 349 -35.36 -30.95 3.44
CA GLU A 349 -35.47 -32.35 3.91
C GLU A 349 -36.57 -32.56 4.98
N ARG A 350 -37.26 -31.49 5.38
CA ARG A 350 -38.49 -31.51 6.18
C ARG A 350 -39.71 -31.18 5.32
#